data_97680e5f49be26ab5fa0116e6e32d5ae
#
_entry.id   97680e5f49be26ab5fa0116e6e32d5ae
#
_cell.length_a   1.000
_cell.length_b   1.000
_cell.length_c   1.000
_cell.angle_alpha   90.00
_cell.angle_beta   90.00
_cell.angle_gamma   90.00
#
_symmetry.space_group_name_H-M   'P 1'
#
loop_
_entity.id
_entity.type
_entity.pdbx_description
1 polymer ?
#
loop_
_entity_poly.entity_id
_entity_poly.type
_entity_poly.pdbx_seq_one_letter_code
_entity_poly.pdbx_strand_id
1 'polypeptide(L)'
;MVVVDTNVVAYLLIAGDRTRDAQALFTRDPDWKSEAFLLVEFSNILATYLRAGTLSRKQAHTLMHQAERNIGGLVELPHVRALLIAEEFAVSAYDARFLGAAQNLRARLVTEDARLRAAAPALTMSIADVLAAP
;
A
#
# COMPACT_ATOMS: atom_id res chain seq x y z
N MET A 1 9.80 -1.38 10.57
CA MET A 1 8.42 -1.04 10.18
C MET A 1 8.42 -0.30 8.85
N VAL A 2 7.58 -0.74 7.92
CA VAL A 2 7.41 -0.12 6.60
C VAL A 2 5.93 0.18 6.41
N VAL A 3 5.59 1.41 6.03
CA VAL A 3 4.20 1.79 5.72
C VAL A 3 4.03 1.74 4.21
N VAL A 4 3.09 0.95 3.74
CA VAL A 4 2.89 0.69 2.30
C VAL A 4 1.49 1.08 1.85
N ASP A 5 1.34 1.38 0.55
CA ASP A 5 0.04 1.51 -0.06
C ASP A 5 -0.44 0.17 -0.65
N THR A 6 -1.64 0.17 -1.20
CA THR A 6 -2.27 -1.05 -1.73
C THR A 6 -1.46 -1.69 -2.86
N ASN A 7 -0.90 -0.89 -3.76
CA ASN A 7 -0.18 -1.43 -4.91
C ASN A 7 1.09 -2.18 -4.50
N VAL A 8 1.78 -1.74 -3.46
CA VAL A 8 2.97 -2.44 -2.98
C VAL A 8 2.61 -3.85 -2.48
N VAL A 9 1.49 -3.99 -1.78
CA VAL A 9 0.98 -5.30 -1.36
C VAL A 9 0.58 -6.13 -2.58
N ALA A 10 -0.08 -5.52 -3.54
CA ALA A 10 -0.45 -6.21 -4.78
C ALA A 10 0.78 -6.72 -5.54
N TYR A 11 1.84 -5.93 -5.61
CA TYR A 11 3.10 -6.36 -6.25
C TYR A 11 3.72 -7.55 -5.53
N LEU A 12 3.63 -7.60 -4.21
CA LEU A 12 4.15 -8.73 -3.43
C LEU A 12 3.38 -10.02 -3.70
N LEU A 13 2.06 -9.93 -3.73
CA LEU A 13 1.18 -11.11 -3.68
C LEU A 13 0.72 -11.58 -5.07
N ILE A 14 0.59 -10.67 -6.03
CA ILE A 14 0.17 -11.00 -7.40
C ILE A 14 1.40 -10.92 -8.31
N ALA A 15 1.81 -12.07 -8.86
CA ALA A 15 3.01 -12.16 -9.68
C ALA A 15 2.97 -11.19 -10.87
N GLY A 16 4.05 -10.43 -11.04
CA GLY A 16 4.19 -9.44 -12.10
C GLY A 16 5.58 -8.80 -12.08
N ASP A 17 5.73 -7.72 -12.85
CA ASP A 17 7.03 -7.08 -13.07
C ASP A 17 7.67 -6.49 -11.81
N ARG A 18 6.85 -6.09 -10.83
CA ARG A 18 7.33 -5.44 -9.61
C ARG A 18 7.40 -6.38 -8.40
N THR A 19 7.07 -7.64 -8.58
CA THR A 19 7.04 -8.61 -7.48
C THR A 19 8.42 -8.80 -6.86
N ARG A 20 9.48 -8.83 -7.67
CA ARG A 20 10.85 -8.97 -7.17
C ARG A 20 11.23 -7.85 -6.21
N ASP A 21 10.91 -6.60 -6.56
CA ASP A 21 11.21 -5.44 -5.72
C ASP A 21 10.41 -5.48 -4.42
N ALA A 22 9.13 -5.83 -4.49
CA ALA A 22 8.29 -5.96 -3.30
C ALA A 22 8.76 -7.10 -2.40
N GLN A 23 9.22 -8.21 -2.97
CA GLN A 23 9.81 -9.32 -2.21
C GLN A 23 11.10 -8.89 -1.51
N ALA A 24 11.95 -8.12 -2.18
CA ALA A 24 13.18 -7.61 -1.56
C ALA A 24 12.86 -6.68 -0.40
N LEU A 25 11.85 -5.82 -0.54
CA LEU A 25 11.39 -4.95 0.53
C LEU A 25 10.88 -5.77 1.73
N PHE A 26 10.05 -6.77 1.47
CA PHE A 26 9.48 -7.63 2.52
C PHE A 26 10.57 -8.46 3.23
N THR A 27 11.56 -8.93 2.49
CA THR A 27 12.71 -9.64 3.06
C THR A 27 13.52 -8.74 3.97
N ARG A 28 13.72 -7.48 3.58
CA ARG A 28 14.47 -6.51 4.37
C ARG A 28 13.77 -6.13 5.66
N ASP A 29 12.46 -5.91 5.60
CA ASP A 29 11.63 -5.59 6.76
C ASP A 29 10.20 -6.10 6.54
N PRO A 30 9.82 -7.21 7.17
CA PRO A 30 8.47 -7.79 6.98
C PRO A 30 7.39 -7.13 7.84
N ASP A 31 7.74 -6.19 8.70
CA ASP A 31 6.77 -5.48 9.55
C ASP A 31 6.06 -4.39 8.75
N TRP A 32 5.13 -4.81 7.88
CA TRP A 32 4.36 -3.91 7.05
C TRP A 32 3.12 -3.40 7.77
N LYS A 33 2.91 -2.10 7.67
CA LYS A 33 1.76 -1.37 8.21
C LYS A 33 1.06 -0.62 7.08
N SER A 34 -0.21 -0.30 7.28
CA SER A 34 -0.94 0.52 6.33
C SER A 34 -2.19 1.13 6.97
N GLU A 35 -3.03 1.75 6.15
CA GLU A 35 -4.36 2.20 6.53
C GLU A 35 -5.38 1.10 6.21
N ALA A 36 -6.46 1.01 6.98
CA ALA A 36 -7.48 -0.04 6.86
C ALA A 36 -8.10 -0.13 5.46
N PHE A 37 -8.12 0.97 4.73
CA PHE A 37 -8.65 1.01 3.36
C PHE A 37 -7.87 0.12 2.38
N LEU A 38 -6.62 -0.23 2.71
CA LEU A 38 -5.82 -1.13 1.88
C LEU A 38 -6.56 -2.44 1.59
N LEU A 39 -7.17 -3.04 2.58
CA LEU A 39 -7.88 -4.32 2.38
C LEU A 39 -9.12 -4.15 1.52
N VAL A 40 -9.79 -3.00 1.58
CA VAL A 40 -10.92 -2.69 0.69
C VAL A 40 -10.44 -2.59 -0.75
N GLU A 41 -9.39 -1.82 -1.01
CA GLU A 41 -8.83 -1.67 -2.35
C GLU A 41 -8.26 -2.97 -2.89
N PHE A 42 -7.58 -3.74 -2.05
CA PHE A 42 -7.02 -5.02 -2.47
C PHE A 42 -8.12 -6.01 -2.86
N SER A 43 -9.23 -6.06 -2.10
CA SER A 43 -10.37 -6.88 -2.46
C SER A 43 -10.94 -6.50 -3.83
N ASN A 44 -10.95 -5.21 -4.17
CA ASN A 44 -11.40 -4.75 -5.47
C ASN A 44 -10.42 -5.13 -6.61
N ILE A 45 -9.13 -5.08 -6.35
CA ILE A 45 -8.11 -5.57 -7.30
C ILE A 45 -8.38 -7.05 -7.61
N LEU A 46 -8.57 -7.87 -6.59
CA LEU A 46 -8.86 -9.29 -6.76
C LEU A 46 -10.18 -9.53 -7.51
N ALA A 47 -11.22 -8.75 -7.19
CA ALA A 47 -12.51 -8.83 -7.90
C ALA A 47 -12.35 -8.51 -9.39
N THR A 48 -11.50 -7.55 -9.73
CA THR A 48 -11.19 -7.20 -11.12
C THR A 48 -10.52 -8.38 -11.85
N TYR A 49 -9.54 -9.01 -11.22
CA TYR A 49 -8.87 -10.20 -11.80
C TYR A 49 -9.81 -11.39 -11.93
N LEU A 50 -10.73 -11.58 -10.98
CA LEU A 50 -11.77 -12.62 -11.06
C LEU A 50 -12.67 -12.42 -12.28
N ARG A 51 -13.16 -11.18 -12.49
CA ARG A 51 -14.02 -10.88 -13.64
C ARG A 51 -13.29 -11.03 -14.96
N ALA A 52 -11.99 -10.73 -14.97
CA ALA A 52 -11.15 -10.91 -16.17
C ALA A 52 -10.76 -12.37 -16.43
N GLY A 53 -10.99 -13.28 -15.48
CA GLY A 53 -10.62 -14.67 -15.61
C GLY A 53 -9.13 -14.95 -15.40
N THR A 54 -8.35 -13.98 -14.92
CA THR A 54 -6.90 -14.15 -14.68
C THR A 54 -6.58 -14.82 -13.36
N LEU A 55 -7.51 -14.79 -12.41
CA LEU A 55 -7.41 -15.53 -11.15
C LEU A 55 -8.64 -16.42 -10.97
N SER A 56 -8.42 -17.62 -10.46
CA SER A 56 -9.51 -18.48 -10.00
C SER A 56 -10.06 -17.96 -8.66
N ARG A 57 -11.27 -18.41 -8.30
CA ARG A 57 -11.87 -18.12 -7.01
C ARG A 57 -10.94 -18.52 -5.87
N LYS A 58 -10.37 -19.72 -5.92
CA LYS A 58 -9.46 -20.24 -4.90
C LYS A 58 -8.22 -19.36 -4.76
N GLN A 59 -7.62 -18.98 -5.89
CA GLN A 59 -6.43 -18.11 -5.90
C GLN A 59 -6.74 -16.75 -5.28
N ALA A 60 -7.84 -16.12 -5.68
CA ALA A 60 -8.20 -14.79 -5.17
C ALA A 60 -8.47 -14.83 -3.65
N HIS A 61 -9.20 -15.82 -3.17
CA HIS A 61 -9.47 -15.96 -1.73
C HIS A 61 -8.19 -16.24 -0.93
N THR A 62 -7.29 -17.07 -1.44
CA THR A 62 -5.99 -17.32 -0.81
C THR A 62 -5.18 -16.03 -0.71
N LEU A 63 -5.13 -15.24 -1.78
CA LEU A 63 -4.41 -13.96 -1.79
C LEU A 63 -5.01 -12.95 -0.81
N MET A 64 -6.34 -12.91 -0.68
CA MET A 64 -6.99 -12.03 0.30
C MET A 64 -6.59 -12.39 1.74
N HIS A 65 -6.60 -13.67 2.07
CA HIS A 65 -6.16 -14.15 3.38
C HIS A 65 -4.68 -13.87 3.63
N GLN A 66 -3.83 -13.98 2.62
CA GLN A 66 -2.42 -13.63 2.73
C GLN A 66 -2.23 -12.14 3.03
N ALA A 67 -2.98 -11.27 2.36
CA ALA A 67 -2.93 -9.83 2.63
C ALA A 67 -3.31 -9.52 4.09
N GLU A 68 -4.39 -10.13 4.58
CA GLU A 68 -4.83 -9.95 5.96
C GLU A 68 -3.78 -10.42 6.97
N ARG A 69 -3.04 -11.49 6.67
CA ARG A 69 -1.99 -12.01 7.54
C ARG A 69 -0.69 -11.20 7.49
N ASN A 70 -0.34 -10.68 6.30
CA ASN A 70 0.96 -10.03 6.10
C ASN A 70 1.00 -8.59 6.62
N ILE A 71 -0.15 -7.95 6.77
CA ILE A 71 -0.22 -6.59 7.28
C ILE A 71 -0.51 -6.64 8.77
N GLY A 72 0.52 -6.36 9.59
CA GLY A 72 0.47 -6.59 11.03
C GLY A 72 -0.33 -5.57 11.83
N GLY A 73 -0.74 -4.48 11.24
CA GLY A 73 -1.56 -3.48 11.91
C GLY A 73 -2.08 -2.44 10.92
N LEU A 74 -3.35 -2.10 11.05
CA LEU A 74 -4.01 -1.15 10.17
C LEU A 74 -4.44 0.07 10.98
N VAL A 75 -4.06 1.25 10.48
CA VAL A 75 -4.53 2.53 11.01
C VAL A 75 -5.89 2.83 10.39
N GLU A 76 -6.85 3.19 11.21
CA GLU A 76 -8.13 3.74 10.74
C GLU A 76 -8.07 5.26 10.83
N LEU A 77 -7.79 5.92 9.71
CA LEU A 77 -7.69 7.37 9.70
C LEU A 77 -9.10 7.98 9.73
N PRO A 78 -9.36 8.97 10.62
CA PRO A 78 -10.64 9.65 10.61
C PRO A 78 -10.93 10.32 9.27
N HIS A 79 -12.19 10.31 8.84
CA HIS A 79 -12.58 10.83 7.51
C HIS A 79 -12.24 12.32 7.35
N VAL A 80 -12.45 13.13 8.38
CA VAL A 80 -12.09 14.55 8.35
C VAL A 80 -10.59 14.74 8.18
N ARG A 81 -9.79 13.92 8.83
CA ARG A 81 -8.33 13.96 8.71
C ARG A 81 -7.89 13.64 7.28
N ALA A 82 -8.50 12.62 6.67
CA ALA A 82 -8.23 12.29 5.27
C ALA A 82 -8.57 13.44 4.34
N LEU A 83 -9.69 14.12 4.57
CA LEU A 83 -10.10 15.27 3.77
C LEU A 83 -9.10 16.43 3.91
N LEU A 84 -8.64 16.74 5.13
CA LEU A 84 -7.66 17.79 5.38
C LEU A 84 -6.33 17.51 4.66
N ILE A 85 -5.86 16.28 4.69
CA ILE A 85 -4.62 15.87 4.01
C ILE A 85 -4.81 15.95 2.49
N ALA A 86 -5.97 15.53 1.99
CA ALA A 86 -6.29 15.63 0.57
C ALA A 86 -6.26 17.09 0.08
N GLU A 87 -6.78 18.02 0.86
CA GLU A 87 -6.73 19.45 0.56
C GLU A 87 -5.29 19.98 0.58
N GLU A 88 -4.53 19.62 1.62
CA GLU A 88 -3.16 20.10 1.80
C GLU A 88 -2.24 19.68 0.65
N PHE A 89 -2.32 18.44 0.21
CA PHE A 89 -1.41 17.88 -0.80
C PHE A 89 -2.04 17.81 -2.20
N ALA A 90 -3.29 18.22 -2.36
CA ALA A 90 -4.02 18.15 -3.63
C ALA A 90 -4.06 16.72 -4.20
N VAL A 91 -4.35 15.76 -3.35
CA VAL A 91 -4.49 14.33 -3.71
C VAL A 91 -5.90 13.85 -3.41
N SER A 92 -6.25 12.63 -3.85
CA SER A 92 -7.52 12.02 -3.50
C SER A 92 -7.61 11.74 -1.99
N ALA A 93 -8.83 11.68 -1.47
CA ALA A 93 -9.05 11.27 -0.09
C ALA A 93 -8.63 9.80 0.15
N TYR A 94 -8.59 9.00 -0.90
CA TYR A 94 -8.07 7.63 -0.84
C TYR A 94 -6.56 7.62 -0.59
N ASP A 95 -5.78 8.35 -1.39
CA ASP A 95 -4.33 8.49 -1.22
C ASP A 95 -3.99 9.18 0.10
N ALA A 96 -4.79 10.15 0.50
CA ALA A 96 -4.63 10.87 1.77
C ALA A 96 -4.68 9.94 2.98
N ARG A 97 -5.45 8.83 2.91
CA ARG A 97 -5.50 7.86 4.00
C ARG A 97 -4.16 7.21 4.26
N PHE A 98 -3.45 6.84 3.20
CA PHE A 98 -2.13 6.23 3.31
C PHE A 98 -1.08 7.23 3.79
N LEU A 99 -1.14 8.47 3.32
CA LEU A 99 -0.28 9.53 3.83
C LEU A 99 -0.51 9.78 5.31
N GLY A 100 -1.76 9.83 5.74
CA GLY A 100 -2.13 10.03 7.14
C GLY A 100 -1.71 8.87 8.03
N ALA A 101 -1.82 7.65 7.56
CA ALA A 101 -1.34 6.48 8.30
C ALA A 101 0.18 6.56 8.51
N ALA A 102 0.92 6.93 7.47
CA ALA A 102 2.37 7.13 7.59
C ALA A 102 2.71 8.23 8.60
N GLN A 103 2.02 9.36 8.57
CA GLN A 103 2.20 10.43 9.56
C GLN A 103 1.95 9.92 10.98
N ASN A 104 0.85 9.20 11.21
CA ASN A 104 0.51 8.66 12.53
C ASN A 104 1.59 7.71 13.05
N LEU A 105 2.21 6.95 12.16
CA LEU A 105 3.25 6.00 12.49
C LEU A 105 4.66 6.62 12.46
N ARG A 106 4.76 7.92 12.18
CA ARG A 106 6.03 8.67 12.08
C ARG A 106 7.00 8.03 11.09
N ALA A 107 6.47 7.64 9.95
CA ALA A 107 7.21 7.00 8.87
C ALA A 107 6.87 7.67 7.54
N ARG A 108 7.59 7.33 6.50
CA ARG A 108 7.27 7.73 5.13
C ARG A 108 6.50 6.60 4.45
N LEU A 109 5.52 6.97 3.63
CA LEU A 109 4.76 6.00 2.84
C LEU A 109 5.61 5.47 1.70
N VAL A 110 5.76 4.16 1.61
CA VAL A 110 6.42 3.52 0.47
C VAL A 110 5.38 3.33 -0.63
N THR A 111 5.58 4.00 -1.75
CA THR A 111 4.67 3.96 -2.90
C THR A 111 5.45 4.06 -4.20
N GLU A 112 4.97 3.36 -5.22
CA GLU A 112 5.50 3.47 -6.59
C GLU A 112 4.71 4.48 -7.44
N ASP A 113 3.67 5.11 -6.87
CA ASP A 113 2.91 6.14 -7.56
C ASP A 113 3.74 7.43 -7.65
N ALA A 114 4.26 7.73 -8.85
CA ALA A 114 5.08 8.90 -9.09
C ALA A 114 4.35 10.23 -8.82
N ARG A 115 3.05 10.28 -9.07
CA ARG A 115 2.24 11.49 -8.83
C ARG A 115 2.11 11.74 -7.32
N LEU A 116 1.90 10.69 -6.55
CA LEU A 116 1.80 10.80 -5.10
C LEU A 116 3.14 11.22 -4.49
N ARG A 117 4.25 10.64 -4.96
CA ARG A 117 5.59 11.07 -4.53
C ARG A 117 5.88 12.52 -4.89
N ALA A 118 5.44 12.97 -6.05
CA ALA A 118 5.61 14.38 -6.46
C ALA A 118 4.75 15.33 -5.60
N ALA A 119 3.55 14.91 -5.23
CA ALA A 119 2.63 15.73 -4.42
C ALA A 119 3.09 15.84 -2.96
N ALA A 120 3.69 14.79 -2.40
CA ALA A 120 4.09 14.75 -0.99
C ALA A 120 5.49 14.12 -0.84
N PRO A 121 6.54 14.77 -1.37
CA PRO A 121 7.89 14.18 -1.40
C PRO A 121 8.47 13.95 -0.01
N ALA A 122 8.14 14.77 0.98
CA ALA A 122 8.62 14.61 2.35
C ALA A 122 7.96 13.44 3.09
N LEU A 123 6.79 13.02 2.63
CA LEU A 123 5.98 11.96 3.28
C LEU A 123 6.08 10.62 2.55
N THR A 124 6.75 10.55 1.42
CA THR A 124 6.77 9.36 0.57
C THR A 124 8.18 8.96 0.18
N MET A 125 8.34 7.71 -0.22
CA MET A 125 9.58 7.22 -0.83
C MET A 125 9.25 6.02 -1.73
N SER A 126 10.12 5.72 -2.68
CA SER A 126 9.98 4.54 -3.53
C SER A 126 10.55 3.31 -2.84
N ILE A 127 10.23 2.12 -3.38
CA ILE A 127 10.88 0.87 -2.92
C ILE A 127 12.40 0.96 -3.13
N ALA A 128 12.82 1.51 -4.28
CA ALA A 128 14.25 1.67 -4.56
C ALA A 128 14.94 2.55 -3.53
N ASP A 129 14.30 3.62 -3.06
CA ASP A 129 14.86 4.49 -2.01
C ASP A 129 15.06 3.72 -0.70
N VAL A 130 14.10 2.89 -0.32
CA VAL A 130 14.22 2.06 0.89
C VAL A 130 15.38 1.08 0.77
N LEU A 131 15.46 0.39 -0.37
CA LEU A 131 16.50 -0.63 -0.59
C LEU A 131 17.90 -0.03 -0.70
N ALA A 132 18.03 1.22 -1.14
CA ALA A 132 19.31 1.93 -1.22
C ALA A 132 19.76 2.50 0.13
N ALA A 133 18.89 2.63 1.11
CA ALA A 133 19.24 3.16 2.43
C ALA A 133 20.11 2.17 3.22
N PRO A 134 21.13 2.65 3.95
CA PRO A 134 22.02 1.78 4.74
C PRO A 134 21.30 1.07 5.90
#